data_b054c7ef865a4fa9bfcebdf471955024
#
_entry.id   b054c7ef865a4fa9bfcebdf471955024
#
_cell.length_a   1.000
_cell.length_b   1.000
_cell.length_c   1.000
_cell.angle_alpha   90.00
_cell.angle_beta   90.00
_cell.angle_gamma   90.00
#
_symmetry.space_group_name_H-M   'P 1'
#
loop_
_entity.id
_entity.type
_entity.pdbx_description
1 polymer ?
#
loop_
_entity_poly.entity_id
_entity_poly.type
_entity_poly.pdbx_seq_one_letter_code
_entity_poly.pdbx_strand_id
1 'polypeptide(L)'
;LIHTLGFEELSKEWDLNQLPELKSMYNNFVKGINAFTEFYPERINEKNKFVLPVTQQDVNMHGMFVVFTRFIGGSDLGLAQRWTGKGSNTYAIGPSRSASGNALLVQNPHLPWSNEFLFTEYHFNLNGRNLYGANIIGMPGIAIGFNESLGWSHTDNTIDNSDTYELD
;
A
#
# COMPACT_ATOMS: atom_id res chain seq x y z
N LEU A 1 15.60 -10.76 4.28
CA LEU A 1 15.64 -9.46 3.62
C LEU A 1 15.18 -8.33 4.57
N ILE A 2 13.99 -8.41 5.21
CA ILE A 2 13.47 -7.39 6.14
C ILE A 2 14.50 -7.05 7.23
N HIS A 3 15.04 -8.05 7.91
CA HIS A 3 16.07 -7.86 8.93
C HIS A 3 17.39 -7.33 8.34
N THR A 4 17.80 -7.84 7.16
CA THR A 4 19.05 -7.43 6.50
C THR A 4 19.02 -5.96 6.09
N LEU A 5 17.83 -5.46 5.68
CA LEU A 5 17.62 -4.06 5.28
C LEU A 5 17.34 -3.12 6.48
N GLY A 6 17.33 -3.65 7.71
CA GLY A 6 17.11 -2.84 8.90
C GLY A 6 15.69 -2.30 9.07
N PHE A 7 14.70 -2.87 8.39
CA PHE A 7 13.31 -2.40 8.46
C PHE A 7 12.71 -2.50 9.85
N GLU A 8 13.23 -3.38 10.69
CA GLU A 8 12.77 -3.52 12.07
C GLU A 8 13.02 -2.23 12.87
N GLU A 9 14.23 -1.66 12.78
CA GLU A 9 14.54 -0.40 13.46
C GLU A 9 13.91 0.80 12.77
N LEU A 10 13.94 0.84 11.44
CA LEU A 10 13.29 1.90 10.67
C LEU A 10 11.78 1.99 10.92
N SER A 11 11.11 0.86 11.11
CA SER A 11 9.67 0.84 11.40
C SER A 11 9.33 1.44 12.76
N LYS A 12 10.20 1.27 13.76
CA LYS A 12 10.05 1.89 15.07
C LYS A 12 10.22 3.41 14.99
N GLU A 13 11.29 3.85 14.30
CA GLU A 13 11.56 5.28 14.09
C GLU A 13 10.42 5.94 13.30
N TRP A 14 9.95 5.27 12.25
CA TRP A 14 8.84 5.77 11.45
C TRP A 14 7.57 5.93 12.28
N ASP A 15 7.24 4.95 13.12
CA ASP A 15 6.09 5.02 14.01
C ASP A 15 6.18 6.20 14.97
N LEU A 16 7.35 6.44 15.56
CA LEU A 16 7.55 7.55 16.50
C LEU A 16 7.23 8.93 15.86
N ASN A 17 7.54 9.09 14.58
CA ASN A 17 7.42 10.35 13.84
C ASN A 17 6.05 10.53 13.14
N GLN A 18 5.13 9.56 13.23
CA GLN A 18 3.83 9.66 12.59
C GLN A 18 2.86 10.58 13.33
N LEU A 19 1.94 11.19 12.56
CA LEU A 19 0.80 11.93 13.11
C LEU A 19 -0.09 11.01 13.96
N PRO A 20 -0.69 11.51 15.06
CA PRO A 20 -1.57 10.71 15.93
C PRO A 20 -2.72 10.04 15.19
N GLU A 21 -3.31 10.73 14.21
CA GLU A 21 -4.41 10.21 13.39
C GLU A 21 -3.96 9.00 12.56
N LEU A 22 -2.75 9.06 11.99
CA LEU A 22 -2.19 7.97 11.22
C LEU A 22 -1.88 6.78 12.11
N LYS A 23 -1.27 7.00 13.28
CA LYS A 23 -1.08 5.94 14.29
C LYS A 23 -2.39 5.27 14.69
N SER A 24 -3.43 6.07 14.90
CA SER A 24 -4.77 5.55 15.23
C SER A 24 -5.34 4.69 14.11
N MET A 25 -5.17 5.10 12.86
CA MET A 25 -5.61 4.32 11.70
C MET A 25 -4.89 2.97 11.63
N TYR A 26 -3.57 2.95 11.76
CA TYR A 26 -2.78 1.71 11.76
C TYR A 26 -3.16 0.79 12.92
N ASN A 27 -3.31 1.32 14.13
CA ASN A 27 -3.75 0.56 15.29
C ASN A 27 -5.12 -0.09 15.08
N ASN A 28 -6.08 0.65 14.53
CA ASN A 28 -7.42 0.13 14.29
C ASN A 28 -7.43 -0.91 13.16
N PHE A 29 -6.58 -0.75 12.15
CA PHE A 29 -6.39 -1.74 11.11
C PHE A 29 -5.87 -3.07 11.69
N VAL A 30 -4.82 -3.02 12.51
CA VAL A 30 -4.26 -4.18 13.21
C VAL A 30 -5.29 -4.86 14.12
N LYS A 31 -6.05 -4.07 14.89
CA LYS A 31 -7.15 -4.62 15.70
C LYS A 31 -8.19 -5.35 14.87
N GLY A 32 -8.53 -4.82 13.70
CA GLY A 32 -9.46 -5.47 12.77
C GLY A 32 -8.94 -6.80 12.25
N ILE A 33 -7.66 -6.89 11.87
CA ILE A 33 -7.03 -8.14 11.46
C ILE A 33 -7.09 -9.17 12.59
N ASN A 34 -6.64 -8.80 13.78
CA ASN A 34 -6.59 -9.71 14.92
C ASN A 34 -7.99 -10.16 15.37
N ALA A 35 -8.96 -9.24 15.40
CA ALA A 35 -10.34 -9.61 15.70
C ALA A 35 -10.89 -10.62 14.68
N PHE A 36 -10.61 -10.45 13.38
CA PHE A 36 -11.01 -11.43 12.37
C PHE A 36 -10.43 -12.82 12.66
N THR A 37 -9.14 -12.88 13.03
CA THR A 37 -8.48 -14.17 13.31
C THR A 37 -8.99 -14.84 14.58
N GLU A 38 -9.43 -14.06 15.56
CA GLU A 38 -10.06 -14.57 16.79
C GLU A 38 -11.48 -15.09 16.53
N PHE A 39 -12.27 -14.37 15.73
CA PHE A 39 -13.66 -14.75 15.44
C PHE A 39 -13.79 -15.89 14.43
N TYR A 40 -12.81 -16.03 13.53
CA TYR A 40 -12.85 -17.01 12.43
C TYR A 40 -11.52 -17.81 12.31
N PRO A 41 -11.07 -18.48 13.40
CA PRO A 41 -9.77 -19.16 13.40
C PRO A 41 -9.70 -20.31 12.37
N GLU A 42 -10.83 -20.89 12.00
CA GLU A 42 -10.92 -21.95 10.97
C GLU A 42 -10.66 -21.43 9.56
N ARG A 43 -10.76 -20.13 9.34
CA ARG A 43 -10.47 -19.49 8.04
C ARG A 43 -8.99 -19.15 7.87
N ILE A 44 -8.19 -19.31 8.92
CA ILE A 44 -6.75 -19.01 8.89
C ILE A 44 -5.98 -20.26 8.52
N ASN A 45 -5.22 -20.19 7.44
CA ASN A 45 -4.34 -21.28 7.06
C ASN A 45 -3.30 -21.53 8.17
N GLU A 46 -3.13 -22.80 8.56
CA GLU A 46 -2.18 -23.21 9.61
C GLU A 46 -0.76 -22.66 9.37
N LYS A 47 -0.34 -22.62 8.09
CA LYS A 47 0.97 -22.07 7.71
C LYS A 47 1.15 -20.58 8.01
N ASN A 48 0.06 -19.85 8.24
CA ASN A 48 0.08 -18.42 8.49
C ASN A 48 -0.15 -18.06 9.97
N LYS A 49 -0.48 -19.04 10.81
CA LYS A 49 -0.77 -18.78 12.23
C LYS A 49 0.43 -18.27 13.02
N PHE A 50 1.64 -18.56 12.55
CA PHE A 50 2.86 -18.13 13.24
C PHE A 50 3.08 -16.61 13.26
N VAL A 51 2.40 -15.85 12.37
CA VAL A 51 2.50 -14.38 12.33
C VAL A 51 1.45 -13.70 13.21
N LEU A 52 0.62 -14.46 13.92
CA LEU A 52 -0.44 -13.93 14.75
C LEU A 52 -0.05 -13.88 16.24
N PRO A 53 -0.50 -12.89 16.98
CA PRO A 53 -1.25 -11.72 16.50
C PRO A 53 -0.37 -10.76 15.70
N VAL A 54 -0.94 -10.14 14.67
CA VAL A 54 -0.25 -9.10 13.89
C VAL A 54 -0.05 -7.86 14.75
N THR A 55 1.09 -7.22 14.60
CA THR A 55 1.42 -5.96 15.29
C THR A 55 1.42 -4.77 14.33
N GLN A 56 1.40 -3.56 14.87
CA GLN A 56 1.57 -2.35 14.06
C GLN A 56 2.92 -2.34 13.35
N GLN A 57 3.95 -2.85 14.02
CA GLN A 57 5.29 -2.95 13.43
C GLN A 57 5.31 -3.87 12.22
N ASP A 58 4.57 -4.98 12.23
CA ASP A 58 4.47 -5.89 11.08
C ASP A 58 3.85 -5.19 9.88
N VAL A 59 2.79 -4.41 10.09
CA VAL A 59 2.14 -3.61 9.03
C VAL A 59 3.08 -2.54 8.49
N ASN A 60 3.83 -1.86 9.36
CA ASN A 60 4.83 -0.87 8.96
C ASN A 60 5.93 -1.52 8.12
N MET A 61 6.50 -2.64 8.58
CA MET A 61 7.54 -3.37 7.85
C MET A 61 7.04 -3.92 6.51
N HIS A 62 5.79 -4.38 6.45
CA HIS A 62 5.18 -4.79 5.19
C HIS A 62 5.10 -3.63 4.20
N GLY A 63 4.62 -2.47 4.62
CA GLY A 63 4.58 -1.27 3.80
C GLY A 63 5.97 -0.86 3.31
N MET A 64 6.96 -0.82 4.20
CA MET A 64 8.35 -0.52 3.85
C MET A 64 8.90 -1.52 2.84
N PHE A 65 8.66 -2.80 3.04
CA PHE A 65 9.10 -3.86 2.12
C PHE A 65 8.51 -3.66 0.72
N VAL A 66 7.22 -3.45 0.60
CA VAL A 66 6.54 -3.24 -0.69
C VAL A 66 7.08 -1.98 -1.38
N VAL A 67 7.17 -0.87 -0.65
CA VAL A 67 7.63 0.41 -1.20
C VAL A 67 9.10 0.31 -1.63
N PHE A 68 9.96 -0.23 -0.77
CA PHE A 68 11.39 -0.36 -1.08
C PHE A 68 11.64 -1.28 -2.27
N THR A 69 11.07 -2.48 -2.25
CA THR A 69 11.35 -3.49 -3.29
C THR A 69 10.78 -3.12 -4.64
N ARG A 70 9.72 -2.30 -4.67
CA ARG A 70 9.06 -1.94 -5.92
C ARG A 70 9.44 -0.57 -6.45
N PHE A 71 9.55 0.42 -5.56
CA PHE A 71 9.56 1.83 -5.98
C PHE A 71 10.88 2.58 -5.66
N ILE A 72 11.76 2.02 -4.81
CA ILE A 72 12.97 2.71 -4.39
C ILE A 72 14.22 1.96 -4.86
N GLY A 73 14.62 0.90 -4.17
CA GLY A 73 15.92 0.25 -4.36
C GLY A 73 15.86 -1.16 -4.96
N GLY A 74 14.67 -1.67 -5.23
CA GLY A 74 14.51 -3.06 -5.67
C GLY A 74 15.14 -3.35 -7.03
N SER A 75 15.17 -2.38 -7.96
CA SER A 75 15.82 -2.52 -9.25
C SER A 75 17.35 -2.61 -9.12
N ASP A 76 17.93 -1.77 -8.27
CA ASP A 76 19.39 -1.67 -8.10
C ASP A 76 19.94 -2.92 -7.41
N LEU A 77 19.18 -3.50 -6.52
CA LEU A 77 19.51 -4.76 -5.86
C LEU A 77 19.13 -6.01 -6.66
N GLY A 78 18.66 -5.86 -7.89
CA GLY A 78 18.21 -6.97 -8.71
C GLY A 78 16.94 -7.67 -8.20
N LEU A 79 16.30 -7.14 -7.19
CA LEU A 79 15.08 -7.72 -6.58
C LEU A 79 13.85 -7.53 -7.48
N ALA A 80 13.86 -6.48 -8.30
CA ALA A 80 12.79 -6.15 -9.23
C ALA A 80 12.93 -6.82 -10.61
N GLN A 81 13.98 -7.58 -10.86
CA GLN A 81 14.21 -8.25 -12.16
C GLN A 81 13.09 -9.23 -12.56
N ARG A 82 12.23 -9.62 -11.64
CA ARG A 82 11.06 -10.47 -11.92
C ARG A 82 9.91 -9.72 -12.61
N TRP A 83 10.04 -8.42 -12.83
CA TRP A 83 8.95 -7.56 -13.26
C TRP A 83 9.28 -6.88 -14.59
N THR A 84 8.69 -7.37 -15.68
CA THR A 84 8.80 -6.78 -17.01
C THR A 84 7.81 -5.64 -17.26
N GLY A 85 6.78 -5.50 -16.43
CA GLY A 85 5.80 -4.40 -16.50
C GLY A 85 6.23 -3.24 -15.61
N LYS A 86 6.72 -2.16 -16.21
CA LYS A 86 7.07 -0.93 -15.49
C LYS A 86 6.01 0.14 -15.73
N GLY A 87 5.62 0.85 -14.68
CA GLY A 87 4.78 2.03 -14.76
C GLY A 87 3.33 1.79 -14.36
N SER A 88 2.54 2.80 -14.58
CA SER A 88 1.09 2.83 -14.39
C SER A 88 0.52 3.96 -15.23
N ASN A 89 -0.79 3.95 -15.48
CA ASN A 89 -1.43 5.03 -16.22
C ASN A 89 -2.50 5.69 -15.35
N THR A 90 -2.51 7.01 -15.36
CA THR A 90 -3.54 7.82 -14.73
C THR A 90 -3.96 8.93 -15.67
N TYR A 91 -5.27 9.10 -15.86
CA TYR A 91 -5.84 10.19 -16.64
C TYR A 91 -6.92 10.90 -15.85
N ALA A 92 -6.78 12.20 -15.66
CA ALA A 92 -7.82 13.06 -15.11
C ALA A 92 -8.43 13.89 -16.26
N ILE A 93 -9.73 13.73 -16.47
CA ILE A 93 -10.47 14.38 -17.53
C ILE A 93 -11.47 15.33 -16.90
N GLY A 94 -11.29 16.62 -17.17
CA GLY A 94 -12.20 17.67 -16.67
C GLY A 94 -13.59 17.61 -17.30
N PRO A 95 -14.61 18.16 -16.61
CA PRO A 95 -16.02 18.13 -17.07
C PRO A 95 -16.23 18.63 -18.49
N SER A 96 -15.51 19.67 -18.90
CA SER A 96 -15.63 20.27 -20.24
C SER A 96 -15.14 19.37 -21.38
N ARG A 97 -14.41 18.29 -21.07
CA ARG A 97 -13.91 17.30 -22.03
C ARG A 97 -14.61 15.95 -21.92
N SER A 98 -15.56 15.82 -21.01
CA SER A 98 -16.34 14.60 -20.79
C SER A 98 -17.70 14.71 -21.45
N ALA A 99 -18.12 13.68 -22.16
CA ALA A 99 -19.46 13.64 -22.78
C ALA A 99 -20.59 13.65 -21.75
N SER A 100 -20.33 13.20 -20.53
CA SER A 100 -21.29 13.23 -19.42
C SER A 100 -21.37 14.58 -18.69
N GLY A 101 -20.41 15.50 -18.94
CA GLY A 101 -20.27 16.72 -18.17
C GLY A 101 -19.72 16.53 -16.76
N ASN A 102 -19.29 15.33 -16.41
CA ASN A 102 -18.67 15.01 -15.12
C ASN A 102 -17.15 14.84 -15.25
N ALA A 103 -16.42 15.07 -14.18
CA ALA A 103 -15.00 14.70 -14.12
C ALA A 103 -14.86 13.17 -14.18
N LEU A 104 -13.81 12.70 -14.87
CA LEU A 104 -13.48 11.28 -14.95
C LEU A 104 -12.04 11.07 -14.49
N LEU A 105 -11.80 9.99 -13.76
CA LEU A 105 -10.47 9.56 -13.34
C LEU A 105 -10.25 8.10 -13.76
N VAL A 106 -9.23 7.87 -14.59
CA VAL A 106 -8.74 6.54 -14.92
C VAL A 106 -7.55 6.23 -14.02
N GLN A 107 -7.58 5.06 -13.41
CA GLN A 107 -6.54 4.56 -12.50
C GLN A 107 -6.15 3.15 -12.95
N ASN A 108 -4.93 2.97 -13.41
CA ASN A 108 -4.46 1.69 -13.94
C ASN A 108 -3.04 1.39 -13.44
N PRO A 109 -2.88 0.87 -12.22
CA PRO A 109 -1.61 0.40 -11.72
C PRO A 109 -1.19 -0.89 -12.45
N HIS A 110 0.03 -0.91 -13.00
CA HIS A 110 0.58 -2.09 -13.66
C HIS A 110 1.39 -2.92 -12.66
N LEU A 111 0.74 -3.35 -11.59
CA LEU A 111 1.32 -4.26 -10.61
C LEU A 111 0.81 -5.69 -10.83
N PRO A 112 1.54 -6.69 -10.37
CA PRO A 112 1.08 -8.09 -10.47
C PRO A 112 -0.21 -8.34 -9.71
N TRP A 113 -0.98 -9.28 -10.24
CA TRP A 113 -2.16 -9.77 -9.56
C TRP A 113 -1.83 -10.98 -8.67
N SER A 114 -0.73 -10.85 -7.92
CA SER A 114 -0.25 -11.93 -7.06
C SER A 114 0.60 -11.40 -5.91
N ASN A 115 0.67 -12.17 -4.84
CA ASN A 115 1.49 -11.95 -3.65
C ASN A 115 1.27 -10.57 -3.01
N GLU A 116 2.34 -9.92 -2.59
CA GLU A 116 2.37 -8.62 -1.91
C GLU A 116 1.81 -7.44 -2.72
N PHE A 117 1.51 -7.65 -4.00
CA PHE A 117 1.00 -6.59 -4.90
C PHE A 117 -0.49 -6.72 -5.20
N LEU A 118 -1.17 -7.66 -4.58
CA LEU A 118 -2.62 -7.76 -4.72
C LEU A 118 -3.30 -6.53 -4.16
N PHE A 119 -4.22 -6.01 -4.96
CA PHE A 119 -5.12 -4.93 -4.53
C PHE A 119 -6.40 -5.47 -3.93
N THR A 120 -6.97 -4.71 -3.02
CA THR A 120 -8.35 -4.88 -2.55
C THR A 120 -9.08 -3.56 -2.67
N GLU A 121 -10.36 -3.64 -3.01
CA GLU A 121 -11.24 -2.47 -3.12
C GLU A 121 -11.94 -2.20 -1.79
N TYR A 122 -12.14 -0.92 -1.52
CA TYR A 122 -12.85 -0.43 -0.33
C TYR A 122 -13.90 0.58 -0.72
N HIS A 123 -15.04 0.51 -0.08
CA HIS A 123 -16.04 1.57 -0.09
C HIS A 123 -16.42 1.90 1.35
N PHE A 124 -16.00 3.06 1.80
CA PHE A 124 -16.36 3.58 3.11
C PHE A 124 -17.48 4.61 2.97
N ASN A 125 -18.55 4.42 3.71
CA ASN A 125 -19.60 5.42 3.91
C ASN A 125 -19.60 5.80 5.39
N LEU A 126 -19.06 6.96 5.72
CA LEU A 126 -18.89 7.44 7.09
C LEU A 126 -19.51 8.82 7.22
N ASN A 127 -20.56 8.92 8.03
CA ASN A 127 -21.24 10.19 8.30
C ASN A 127 -21.69 10.95 7.03
N GLY A 128 -22.19 10.21 6.04
CA GLY A 128 -22.66 10.78 4.76
C GLY A 128 -21.55 11.14 3.78
N ARG A 129 -20.31 10.84 4.08
CA ARG A 129 -19.18 10.96 3.15
C ARG A 129 -18.84 9.60 2.56
N ASN A 130 -18.70 9.54 1.25
CA ASN A 130 -18.25 8.35 0.56
C ASN A 130 -16.77 8.47 0.23
N LEU A 131 -16.08 7.34 0.36
CA LEU A 131 -14.70 7.20 -0.06
C LEU A 131 -14.57 5.82 -0.70
N TYR A 132 -14.31 5.80 -2.01
CA TYR A 132 -14.13 4.57 -2.76
C TYR A 132 -12.74 4.51 -3.37
N GLY A 133 -12.13 3.34 -3.38
CA GLY A 133 -10.84 3.13 -4.02
C GLY A 133 -10.22 1.80 -3.67
N ALA A 134 -8.93 1.70 -3.88
CA ALA A 134 -8.18 0.47 -3.69
C ALA A 134 -6.84 0.73 -2.99
N ASN A 135 -6.34 -0.31 -2.35
CA ASN A 135 -5.00 -0.34 -1.78
C ASN A 135 -4.40 -1.74 -1.91
N ILE A 136 -3.09 -1.83 -1.79
CA ILE A 136 -2.38 -3.10 -1.68
C ILE A 136 -2.80 -3.79 -0.38
N ILE A 137 -3.05 -5.09 -0.45
CA ILE A 137 -3.45 -5.89 0.73
C ILE A 137 -2.39 -5.77 1.82
N GLY A 138 -2.84 -5.57 3.05
CA GLY A 138 -1.98 -5.39 4.22
C GLY A 138 -1.57 -3.94 4.49
N MET A 139 -1.95 -3.00 3.63
CA MET A 139 -1.75 -1.56 3.85
C MET A 139 -3.07 -0.88 4.26
N PRO A 140 -3.08 -0.08 5.34
CA PRO A 140 -4.27 0.65 5.74
C PRO A 140 -4.53 1.86 4.84
N GLY A 141 -5.80 2.27 4.75
CA GLY A 141 -6.23 3.42 3.95
C GLY A 141 -6.56 3.10 2.51
N ILE A 142 -6.63 4.12 1.67
CA ILE A 142 -6.89 4.02 0.22
C ILE A 142 -5.75 4.70 -0.53
N ALA A 143 -4.97 3.93 -1.28
CA ALA A 143 -3.85 4.43 -2.05
C ALA A 143 -4.29 5.16 -3.32
N ILE A 144 -5.28 4.61 -4.03
CA ILE A 144 -5.88 5.21 -5.22
C ILE A 144 -7.39 5.23 -5.06
N GLY A 145 -8.04 6.35 -5.33
CA GLY A 145 -9.47 6.44 -5.08
C GLY A 145 -10.07 7.80 -5.36
N PHE A 146 -11.31 7.97 -4.91
CA PHE A 146 -12.04 9.23 -5.03
C PHE A 146 -13.12 9.37 -3.97
N ASN A 147 -13.54 10.60 -3.77
CA ASN A 147 -14.74 10.97 -3.03
C ASN A 147 -15.57 11.98 -3.85
N GLU A 148 -16.51 12.65 -3.20
CA GLU A 148 -17.39 13.61 -3.88
C GLU A 148 -16.65 14.82 -4.47
N SER A 149 -15.45 15.12 -4.00
CA SER A 149 -14.74 16.37 -4.32
C SER A 149 -13.37 16.17 -4.92
N LEU A 150 -12.76 15.03 -4.71
CA LEU A 150 -11.36 14.76 -5.05
C LEU A 150 -11.19 13.33 -5.54
N GLY A 151 -10.36 13.17 -6.58
CA GLY A 151 -9.81 11.87 -6.98
C GLY A 151 -8.29 11.93 -6.99
N TRP A 152 -7.65 10.82 -6.63
CA TRP A 152 -6.19 10.69 -6.64
C TRP A 152 -5.75 9.33 -7.14
N SER A 153 -4.60 9.31 -7.76
CA SER A 153 -3.94 8.10 -8.23
C SER A 153 -2.44 8.32 -8.30
N HIS A 154 -1.69 7.25 -8.37
CA HIS A 154 -0.24 7.25 -8.42
C HIS A 154 0.26 6.52 -9.64
N THR A 155 1.41 6.92 -10.14
CA THR A 155 2.18 6.20 -11.14
C THR A 155 3.62 6.08 -10.69
N ASP A 156 4.36 5.15 -11.30
CA ASP A 156 5.78 4.95 -11.02
C ASP A 156 6.56 6.24 -11.29
N ASN A 157 7.45 6.57 -10.36
CA ASN A 157 8.42 7.63 -10.57
C ASN A 157 9.64 7.04 -11.29
N THR A 158 9.94 7.57 -12.47
CA THR A 158 11.08 7.11 -13.28
C THR A 158 12.35 7.95 -13.09
N ILE A 159 12.35 8.84 -12.10
CA ILE A 159 13.53 9.63 -11.74
C ILE A 159 14.57 8.67 -11.15
N ASP A 160 15.80 8.80 -11.59
CA ASP A 160 16.96 8.16 -10.96
C ASP A 160 17.20 8.88 -9.61
N ASN A 161 16.86 8.21 -8.51
CA ASN A 161 16.88 8.77 -7.17
C ASN A 161 17.58 7.86 -6.15
N SER A 162 18.33 6.88 -6.62
CA SER A 162 19.10 5.98 -5.78
C SER A 162 20.48 5.68 -6.36
N ASP A 163 21.46 5.57 -5.49
CA ASP A 163 22.82 5.16 -5.83
C ASP A 163 23.19 3.90 -5.05
N THR A 164 23.93 3.01 -5.71
CA THR A 164 24.46 1.80 -5.08
C THR A 164 25.95 1.95 -4.88
N TYR A 165 26.43 1.75 -3.66
CA TYR A 165 27.85 1.83 -3.31
C TYR A 165 28.36 0.46 -2.89
N GLU A 166 29.54 0.09 -3.40
CA GLU A 166 30.31 -1.02 -2.86
C GLU A 166 31.09 -0.54 -1.63
N LEU A 167 30.99 -1.28 -0.56
CA LEU A 167 31.73 -0.99 0.68
C LEU A 167 32.97 -1.86 0.75
N ASP A 168 34.13 -1.23 1.01
CA ASP A 168 35.42 -1.90 1.22
C ASP A 168 35.48 -2.68 2.55
#